data_3f8166ed12ab145d2bad15b863bc90b3
#
_entry.id   3f8166ed12ab145d2bad15b863bc90b3
#
_cell.length_a   1.000
_cell.length_b   1.000
_cell.length_c   1.000
_cell.angle_alpha   90.00
_cell.angle_beta   90.00
_cell.angle_gamma   90.00
#
_symmetry.space_group_name_H-M   'P 1'
#
loop_
_entity.id
_entity.type
_entity.pdbx_description
1 polymer ?
#
loop_
_entity_poly.entity_id
_entity_poly.type
_entity_poly.pdbx_seq_one_letter_code
_entity_poly.pdbx_strand_id
1 'polypeptide(L)'
;MIEQHASVTNGLELLLEVMPPRVRDALALHAQRDELIEVVLDLGRPPEARFPDHMEELSAEQVAGADLDHVTTRVGTFGKDNRAGIERTLHRISAMRNRAGTIIGLTCRVGRALFGTVDILRDVIESGTSLLLLGRPGIGKTTLLREAARVLADATGKRVVVVDTSNEIAGDGDIPHPGIGHARRMQVPTPSEQHAVMIEAVENHMPEVIVIDEIGTEAEALAARTIAERGVQLIATAHGNTLDNLLRNPTLADLLGGIQAVTLSDEEARRRGTQKTVLERRAPPTFDVLVEIQERDRQAVQDRKSTRLNSSHPVLSRMPSSA
;
A
#
# COMPACT_ATOMS: atom_id res chain seq x y z
N MET A 1 25.49 18.39 4.44
CA MET A 1 24.61 18.46 5.61
C MET A 1 23.18 18.45 5.12
N ILE A 2 22.58 17.28 5.00
CA ILE A 2 21.15 16.97 5.21
C ILE A 2 21.08 15.46 5.24
N GLU A 3 21.49 14.89 6.36
CA GLU A 3 20.95 13.65 6.86
C GLU A 3 19.62 13.99 7.52
N GLN A 4 18.57 14.20 6.74
CA GLN A 4 17.23 14.06 7.25
C GLN A 4 16.91 12.56 7.21
N HIS A 5 17.30 11.91 8.28
CA HIS A 5 16.93 10.55 8.57
C HIS A 5 15.42 10.43 8.47
N ALA A 6 14.96 9.55 7.59
CA ALA A 6 13.61 9.06 7.65
C ALA A 6 13.39 8.58 9.09
N SER A 7 12.61 9.33 9.89
CA SER A 7 12.34 8.91 11.25
C SER A 7 11.52 7.63 11.19
N VAL A 8 12.02 6.58 11.82
CA VAL A 8 11.35 5.28 11.85
C VAL A 8 10.58 5.20 13.15
N THR A 9 9.26 5.19 13.07
CA THR A 9 8.42 4.91 14.24
C THR A 9 8.08 3.42 14.21
N ASN A 10 8.76 2.63 15.01
CA ASN A 10 8.63 1.18 14.94
C ASN A 10 7.46 0.65 15.78
N GLY A 11 7.06 1.33 16.85
CA GLY A 11 6.11 0.78 17.81
C GLY A 11 6.55 -0.58 18.39
N LEU A 12 7.85 -0.90 18.33
CA LEU A 12 8.41 -2.19 18.71
C LEU A 12 8.06 -2.54 20.16
N GLU A 13 8.03 -1.55 21.05
CA GLU A 13 7.68 -1.75 22.45
C GLU A 13 6.25 -2.32 22.58
N LEU A 14 5.31 -1.86 21.76
CA LEU A 14 3.94 -2.39 21.77
C LEU A 14 3.88 -3.85 21.29
N LEU A 15 4.77 -4.24 20.36
CA LEU A 15 4.91 -5.65 19.98
C LEU A 15 5.48 -6.47 21.14
N LEU A 16 6.51 -5.96 21.82
CA LEU A 16 7.13 -6.65 22.95
C LEU A 16 6.14 -6.83 24.12
N GLU A 17 5.25 -5.87 24.35
CA GLU A 17 4.23 -5.96 25.42
C GLU A 17 3.25 -7.13 25.22
N VAL A 18 2.96 -7.51 23.98
CA VAL A 18 2.07 -8.65 23.68
C VAL A 18 2.80 -9.99 23.65
N MET A 19 4.14 -10.01 23.66
CA MET A 19 4.94 -11.24 23.66
C MET A 19 4.93 -11.93 25.03
N PRO A 20 5.06 -13.28 25.07
CA PRO A 20 5.29 -14.00 26.31
C PRO A 20 6.50 -13.41 27.06
N PRO A 21 6.46 -13.31 28.40
CA PRO A 21 7.50 -12.60 29.18
C PRO A 21 8.93 -13.03 28.84
N ARG A 22 9.20 -14.33 28.71
CA ARG A 22 10.53 -14.84 28.36
C ARG A 22 11.01 -14.41 26.99
N VAL A 23 10.09 -14.33 25.99
CA VAL A 23 10.40 -13.89 24.63
C VAL A 23 10.63 -12.38 24.61
N ARG A 24 9.76 -11.62 25.29
CA ARG A 24 9.91 -10.19 25.47
C ARG A 24 11.26 -9.83 26.11
N ASP A 25 11.59 -10.48 27.22
CA ASP A 25 12.79 -10.16 27.99
C ASP A 25 14.08 -10.50 27.20
N ALA A 26 14.07 -11.60 26.43
CA ALA A 26 15.18 -11.94 25.52
C ALA A 26 15.35 -10.88 24.42
N LEU A 27 14.24 -10.45 23.76
CA LEU A 27 14.28 -9.44 22.71
C LEU A 27 14.62 -8.04 23.24
N ALA A 28 14.16 -7.67 24.43
CA ALA A 28 14.46 -6.38 25.04
C ALA A 28 15.95 -6.17 25.28
N LEU A 29 16.70 -7.24 25.55
CA LEU A 29 18.15 -7.24 25.78
C LEU A 29 18.96 -7.49 24.49
N HIS A 30 18.29 -7.81 23.37
CA HIS A 30 18.97 -8.17 22.14
C HIS A 30 19.65 -6.97 21.48
N ALA A 31 20.93 -7.12 21.07
CA ALA A 31 21.72 -6.02 20.51
C ALA A 31 21.16 -5.49 19.18
N GLN A 32 20.56 -6.36 18.37
CA GLN A 32 19.99 -6.02 17.05
C GLN A 32 18.46 -5.92 17.07
N ARG A 33 17.84 -5.70 18.23
CA ARG A 33 16.38 -5.67 18.36
C ARG A 33 15.68 -4.72 17.36
N ASP A 34 16.33 -3.62 17.00
CA ASP A 34 15.79 -2.65 16.05
C ASP A 34 15.79 -3.16 14.60
N GLU A 35 16.54 -4.23 14.31
CA GLU A 35 16.57 -4.90 13.01
C GLU A 35 15.62 -6.10 12.94
N LEU A 36 14.93 -6.45 14.05
CA LEU A 36 14.00 -7.57 14.12
C LEU A 36 12.97 -7.52 12.98
N ILE A 37 12.83 -8.59 12.21
CA ILE A 37 11.86 -8.72 11.12
C ILE A 37 10.58 -9.37 11.62
N GLU A 38 10.69 -10.51 12.30
CA GLU A 38 9.55 -11.24 12.84
C GLU A 38 9.94 -12.15 14.00
N VAL A 39 8.95 -12.49 14.80
CA VAL A 39 9.04 -13.52 15.84
C VAL A 39 8.10 -14.66 15.45
N VAL A 40 8.59 -15.89 15.53
CA VAL A 40 7.82 -17.12 15.25
C VAL A 40 7.61 -17.90 16.53
N LEU A 41 6.36 -18.24 16.81
CA LEU A 41 5.94 -19.02 17.96
C LEU A 41 5.17 -20.24 17.47
N ASP A 42 5.84 -21.38 17.32
CA ASP A 42 5.22 -22.65 16.91
C ASP A 42 5.12 -23.61 18.08
N LEU A 43 3.95 -24.16 18.32
CA LEU A 43 3.66 -25.09 19.40
C LEU A 43 4.65 -26.27 19.40
N GLY A 44 5.34 -26.50 20.51
CA GLY A 44 6.32 -27.57 20.67
C GLY A 44 7.68 -27.31 20.03
N ARG A 45 7.98 -26.06 19.59
CA ARG A 45 9.29 -25.62 19.11
C ARG A 45 9.81 -24.48 19.96
N PRO A 46 11.15 -24.24 20.00
CA PRO A 46 11.70 -23.01 20.55
C PRO A 46 11.11 -21.77 19.85
N PRO A 47 10.90 -20.65 20.56
CA PRO A 47 10.56 -19.38 19.92
C PRO A 47 11.75 -18.85 19.13
N GLU A 48 11.49 -18.44 17.88
CA GLU A 48 12.53 -17.95 16.96
C GLU A 48 12.37 -16.46 16.66
N ALA A 49 13.47 -15.73 16.57
CA ALA A 49 13.56 -14.38 16.04
C ALA A 49 14.27 -14.39 14.69
N ARG A 50 13.71 -13.66 13.71
CA ARG A 50 14.33 -13.49 12.39
C ARG A 50 14.85 -12.07 12.23
N PHE A 51 16.11 -11.96 11.84
CA PHE A 51 16.83 -10.75 11.47
C PHE A 51 17.17 -10.76 9.97
N PRO A 52 17.71 -9.67 9.38
CA PRO A 52 17.98 -9.61 7.95
C PRO A 52 18.93 -10.69 7.43
N ASP A 53 19.88 -11.11 8.22
CA ASP A 53 21.00 -12.00 7.85
C ASP A 53 21.00 -13.35 8.59
N HIS A 54 20.19 -13.50 9.64
CA HIS A 54 20.14 -14.74 10.44
C HIS A 54 18.79 -14.96 11.14
N MET A 55 18.64 -16.14 11.69
CA MET A 55 17.61 -16.52 12.65
C MET A 55 18.26 -17.06 13.91
N GLU A 56 17.61 -16.82 15.05
CA GLU A 56 18.08 -17.37 16.34
C GLU A 56 16.92 -17.83 17.21
N GLU A 57 17.19 -18.79 18.07
CA GLU A 57 16.27 -19.25 19.11
C GLU A 57 16.36 -18.33 20.32
N LEU A 58 15.23 -17.75 20.73
CA LEU A 58 15.15 -16.82 21.86
C LEU A 58 15.15 -17.53 23.23
N SER A 59 14.85 -18.83 23.25
CA SER A 59 14.80 -19.65 24.45
C SER A 59 14.89 -21.13 24.09
N ALA A 60 15.57 -21.93 24.90
CA ALA A 60 15.58 -23.39 24.76
C ALA A 60 14.24 -24.03 25.18
N GLU A 61 13.40 -23.31 25.90
CA GLU A 61 12.06 -23.78 26.30
C GLU A 61 11.09 -23.67 25.13
N GLN A 62 10.39 -24.77 24.86
CA GLN A 62 9.44 -24.87 23.77
C GLN A 62 8.20 -24.00 24.02
N VAL A 63 7.60 -23.49 22.93
CA VAL A 63 6.34 -22.75 22.95
C VAL A 63 5.20 -23.69 23.40
N ALA A 64 4.53 -23.28 24.45
CA ALA A 64 3.34 -23.95 24.98
C ALA A 64 2.05 -23.27 24.49
N GLY A 65 0.90 -23.94 24.68
CA GLY A 65 -0.39 -23.34 24.38
C GLY A 65 -0.64 -22.01 25.12
N ALA A 66 -0.18 -21.93 26.37
CA ALA A 66 -0.26 -20.72 27.17
C ALA A 66 0.50 -19.52 26.58
N ASP A 67 1.58 -19.74 25.86
CA ASP A 67 2.30 -18.67 25.17
C ASP A 67 1.50 -18.11 23.98
N LEU A 68 0.86 -19.01 23.21
CA LEU A 68 -0.01 -18.60 22.10
C LEU A 68 -1.25 -17.86 22.63
N ASP A 69 -1.85 -18.34 23.71
CA ASP A 69 -2.99 -17.69 24.38
C ASP A 69 -2.59 -16.31 24.94
N HIS A 70 -1.36 -16.19 25.47
CA HIS A 70 -0.84 -14.90 25.97
C HIS A 70 -0.84 -13.83 24.86
N VAL A 71 -0.40 -14.18 23.64
CA VAL A 71 -0.40 -13.26 22.50
C VAL A 71 -1.81 -13.00 22.00
N THR A 72 -2.59 -14.07 21.74
CA THR A 72 -3.91 -13.97 21.10
C THR A 72 -4.93 -13.21 21.92
N THR A 73 -4.78 -13.16 23.25
CA THR A 73 -5.66 -12.37 24.15
C THR A 73 -5.28 -10.89 24.23
N ARG A 74 -4.12 -10.50 23.70
CA ARG A 74 -3.58 -9.12 23.75
C ARG A 74 -3.55 -8.42 22.41
N VAL A 75 -3.82 -9.13 21.32
CA VAL A 75 -3.95 -8.58 19.97
C VAL A 75 -5.42 -8.48 19.58
N GLY A 76 -5.72 -7.79 18.48
CA GLY A 76 -7.07 -7.70 17.95
C GLY A 76 -7.65 -9.06 17.53
N THR A 77 -8.90 -9.06 17.13
CA THR A 77 -9.58 -10.26 16.64
C THR A 77 -8.99 -10.70 15.30
N PHE A 78 -8.69 -11.98 15.16
CA PHE A 78 -8.22 -12.52 13.88
C PHE A 78 -9.31 -12.49 12.81
N GLY A 79 -9.01 -11.85 11.69
CA GLY A 79 -9.88 -11.81 10.52
C GLY A 79 -10.01 -13.17 9.81
N LYS A 80 -10.80 -13.20 8.73
CA LYS A 80 -10.97 -14.39 7.88
C LYS A 80 -9.67 -14.86 7.22
N ASP A 81 -8.71 -13.97 7.06
CA ASP A 81 -7.37 -14.21 6.53
C ASP A 81 -6.36 -14.69 7.60
N ASN A 82 -6.83 -14.96 8.82
CA ASN A 82 -6.03 -15.33 9.99
C ASN A 82 -4.99 -14.28 10.38
N ARG A 83 -5.30 -13.00 10.19
CA ARG A 83 -4.45 -11.86 10.59
C ARG A 83 -5.12 -11.08 11.71
N ALA A 84 -4.30 -10.52 12.57
CA ALA A 84 -4.68 -9.57 13.61
C ALA A 84 -3.57 -8.51 13.73
N GLY A 85 -3.92 -7.33 14.22
CA GLY A 85 -2.97 -6.25 14.46
C GLY A 85 -2.92 -5.84 15.91
N ILE A 86 -2.00 -4.94 16.18
CA ILE A 86 -1.88 -4.22 17.45
C ILE A 86 -2.23 -2.76 17.16
N GLU A 87 -3.13 -2.19 17.95
CA GLU A 87 -3.57 -0.82 17.77
C GLU A 87 -2.41 0.18 17.68
N ARG A 88 -2.56 1.19 16.82
CA ARG A 88 -1.57 2.25 16.57
C ARG A 88 -0.24 1.75 16.02
N THR A 89 -0.17 0.50 15.54
CA THR A 89 1.04 -0.08 14.96
C THR A 89 0.80 -0.59 13.54
N LEU A 90 1.89 -0.91 12.86
CA LEU A 90 1.90 -1.62 11.58
C LEU A 90 2.29 -3.09 11.75
N HIS A 91 2.39 -3.56 13.00
CA HIS A 91 2.69 -4.95 13.28
C HIS A 91 1.53 -5.84 12.83
N ARG A 92 1.88 -6.99 12.30
CA ARG A 92 0.91 -7.99 11.83
C ARG A 92 1.18 -9.33 12.48
N ILE A 93 0.17 -9.86 13.13
CA ILE A 93 0.19 -11.17 13.75
C ILE A 93 -0.60 -12.11 12.84
N SER A 94 0.04 -13.16 12.34
CA SER A 94 -0.59 -14.16 11.47
C SER A 94 -0.66 -15.48 12.20
N ALA A 95 -1.86 -16.07 12.26
CA ALA A 95 -2.10 -17.34 12.96
C ALA A 95 -2.07 -18.52 12.00
N MET A 96 -1.39 -19.60 12.43
CA MET A 96 -1.53 -20.92 11.83
C MET A 96 -2.48 -21.76 12.66
N ARG A 97 -3.44 -22.44 11.99
CA ARG A 97 -4.46 -23.25 12.65
C ARG A 97 -4.34 -24.72 12.26
N ASN A 98 -4.65 -25.58 13.20
CA ASN A 98 -4.84 -27.00 12.92
C ASN A 98 -6.20 -27.26 12.25
N ARG A 99 -6.49 -28.53 11.94
CA ARG A 99 -7.77 -28.93 11.31
C ARG A 99 -9.01 -28.63 12.14
N ALA A 100 -8.86 -28.50 13.46
CA ALA A 100 -9.95 -28.17 14.39
C ALA A 100 -10.14 -26.64 14.53
N GLY A 101 -9.34 -25.83 13.85
CA GLY A 101 -9.37 -24.36 13.93
C GLY A 101 -8.59 -23.77 15.09
N THR A 102 -7.94 -24.56 15.94
CA THR A 102 -7.12 -24.11 17.05
C THR A 102 -5.81 -23.49 16.55
N ILE A 103 -5.40 -22.36 17.10
CA ILE A 103 -4.12 -21.73 16.79
C ILE A 103 -2.99 -22.61 17.35
N ILE A 104 -2.06 -23.00 16.48
CA ILE A 104 -0.89 -23.81 16.80
C ILE A 104 0.42 -23.12 16.46
N GLY A 105 0.36 -21.95 15.88
CA GLY A 105 1.53 -21.13 15.57
C GLY A 105 1.15 -19.68 15.31
N LEU A 106 2.09 -18.78 15.55
CA LEU A 106 1.97 -17.35 15.31
C LEU A 106 3.23 -16.84 14.62
N THR A 107 3.06 -16.00 13.62
CA THR A 107 4.13 -15.19 13.03
C THR A 107 3.85 -13.73 13.35
N CYS A 108 4.69 -13.12 14.17
CA CYS A 108 4.57 -11.74 14.64
C CYS A 108 5.55 -10.85 13.88
N ARG A 109 5.08 -10.21 12.79
CA ARG A 109 5.91 -9.40 11.91
C ARG A 109 6.00 -7.96 12.39
N VAL A 110 7.23 -7.43 12.41
CA VAL A 110 7.50 -6.02 12.74
C VAL A 110 7.16 -5.15 11.52
N GLY A 111 6.16 -4.30 11.69
CA GLY A 111 5.85 -3.24 10.72
C GLY A 111 6.58 -1.95 11.08
N ARG A 112 7.08 -1.23 10.07
CA ARG A 112 7.81 0.03 10.23
C ARG A 112 7.22 1.11 9.36
N ALA A 113 7.09 2.32 9.89
CA ALA A 113 6.76 3.51 9.10
C ALA A 113 8.06 4.25 8.75
N LEU A 114 8.20 4.58 7.48
CA LEU A 114 9.28 5.44 6.97
C LEU A 114 8.66 6.78 6.58
N PHE A 115 9.33 7.87 6.90
CA PHE A 115 8.94 9.23 6.54
C PHE A 115 9.95 9.83 5.55
N GLY A 116 9.56 10.85 4.76
CA GLY A 116 10.40 11.50 3.75
C GLY A 116 10.41 10.78 2.39
N THR A 117 9.68 9.67 2.26
CA THR A 117 9.65 8.90 1.01
C THR A 117 8.85 9.58 -0.10
N VAL A 118 7.95 10.50 0.26
CA VAL A 118 7.04 11.20 -0.67
C VAL A 118 7.64 12.48 -1.24
N ASP A 119 8.76 12.97 -0.72
CA ASP A 119 9.30 14.28 -1.07
C ASP A 119 9.59 14.45 -2.57
N ILE A 120 9.98 13.37 -3.23
CA ILE A 120 10.23 13.36 -4.69
C ILE A 120 8.95 13.55 -5.53
N LEU A 121 7.78 13.24 -4.97
CA LEU A 121 6.47 13.35 -5.62
C LEU A 121 5.58 14.42 -4.98
N ARG A 122 6.10 15.18 -4.03
CA ARG A 122 5.32 16.12 -3.23
C ARG A 122 4.55 17.12 -4.10
N ASP A 123 5.20 17.70 -5.10
CA ASP A 123 4.61 18.64 -6.03
C ASP A 123 3.43 18.03 -6.82
N VAL A 124 3.55 16.77 -7.22
CA VAL A 124 2.49 16.04 -7.92
C VAL A 124 1.32 15.75 -6.96
N ILE A 125 1.61 15.29 -5.76
CA ILE A 125 0.59 14.92 -4.77
C ILE A 125 -0.20 16.15 -4.31
N GLU A 126 0.48 17.27 -4.05
CA GLU A 126 -0.14 18.53 -3.61
C GLU A 126 -0.87 19.27 -4.74
N SER A 127 -0.57 18.98 -6.02
CA SER A 127 -1.21 19.61 -7.17
C SER A 127 -2.72 19.33 -7.31
N GLY A 128 -3.24 18.32 -6.60
CA GLY A 128 -4.64 17.91 -6.68
C GLY A 128 -4.94 16.94 -7.83
N THR A 129 -3.92 16.50 -8.60
CA THR A 129 -4.08 15.52 -9.66
C THR A 129 -4.19 14.10 -9.11
N SER A 130 -4.96 13.24 -9.77
CA SER A 130 -5.08 11.83 -9.40
C SER A 130 -3.85 11.05 -9.83
N LEU A 131 -3.30 10.24 -8.91
CA LEU A 131 -2.01 9.57 -9.04
C LEU A 131 -2.15 8.05 -8.92
N LEU A 132 -1.63 7.31 -9.90
CA LEU A 132 -1.53 5.86 -9.87
C LEU A 132 -0.08 5.42 -9.72
N LEU A 133 0.22 4.63 -8.68
CA LEU A 133 1.53 4.08 -8.40
C LEU A 133 1.63 2.64 -8.91
N LEU A 134 2.63 2.34 -9.70
CA LEU A 134 2.98 0.99 -10.16
C LEU A 134 4.36 0.59 -9.65
N GLY A 135 4.59 -0.70 -9.51
CA GLY A 135 5.90 -1.22 -9.12
C GLY A 135 5.81 -2.60 -8.49
N ARG A 136 6.95 -3.27 -8.40
CA ARG A 136 7.06 -4.63 -7.86
C ARG A 136 6.58 -4.71 -6.41
N PRO A 137 6.09 -5.87 -5.95
CA PRO A 137 5.82 -6.10 -4.53
C PRO A 137 7.05 -5.76 -3.67
N GLY A 138 6.82 -5.13 -2.51
CA GLY A 138 7.89 -4.78 -1.56
C GLY A 138 8.74 -3.56 -1.95
N ILE A 139 8.48 -2.87 -3.07
CA ILE A 139 9.26 -1.69 -3.51
C ILE A 139 8.99 -0.43 -2.67
N GLY A 140 7.92 -0.43 -1.85
CA GLY A 140 7.57 0.71 -0.99
C GLY A 140 6.29 1.45 -1.38
N LYS A 141 5.44 0.91 -2.25
CA LYS A 141 4.16 1.53 -2.66
C LYS A 141 3.28 1.92 -1.46
N THR A 142 3.06 0.98 -0.55
CA THR A 142 2.24 1.19 0.66
C THR A 142 2.83 2.27 1.58
N THR A 143 4.16 2.36 1.65
CA THR A 143 4.85 3.42 2.40
C THR A 143 4.59 4.79 1.77
N LEU A 144 4.66 4.90 0.44
CA LEU A 144 4.33 6.13 -0.29
C LEU A 144 2.86 6.52 -0.10
N LEU A 145 1.93 5.56 -0.18
CA LEU A 145 0.49 5.82 0.07
C LEU A 145 0.25 6.36 1.47
N ARG A 146 0.86 5.75 2.49
CA ARG A 146 0.75 6.18 3.88
C ARG A 146 1.23 7.61 4.07
N GLU A 147 2.40 7.90 3.54
CA GLU A 147 2.99 9.23 3.68
C GLU A 147 2.25 10.28 2.85
N ALA A 148 1.76 9.94 1.66
CA ALA A 148 0.90 10.80 0.86
C ALA A 148 -0.39 11.17 1.63
N ALA A 149 -1.03 10.18 2.27
CA ALA A 149 -2.21 10.41 3.11
C ALA A 149 -1.90 11.40 4.23
N ARG A 150 -0.79 11.21 4.94
CA ARG A 150 -0.34 12.09 6.03
C ARG A 150 -0.05 13.51 5.53
N VAL A 151 0.75 13.65 4.47
CA VAL A 151 1.15 14.96 3.95
C VAL A 151 -0.09 15.75 3.49
N LEU A 152 -1.02 15.12 2.80
CA LEU A 152 -2.25 15.78 2.36
C LEU A 152 -3.17 16.14 3.53
N ALA A 153 -3.27 15.30 4.54
CA ALA A 153 -4.11 15.60 5.70
C ALA A 153 -3.47 16.67 6.61
N ASP A 154 -2.18 16.55 6.92
CA ASP A 154 -1.52 17.40 7.91
C ASP A 154 -0.98 18.71 7.32
N ALA A 155 -0.31 18.64 6.16
CA ALA A 155 0.35 19.81 5.57
C ALA A 155 -0.60 20.67 4.73
N THR A 156 -1.58 20.05 4.05
CA THR A 156 -2.54 20.78 3.19
C THR A 156 -3.92 20.95 3.80
N GLY A 157 -4.20 20.27 4.92
CA GLY A 157 -5.49 20.33 5.62
C GLY A 157 -6.66 19.71 4.87
N LYS A 158 -6.40 18.87 3.85
CA LYS A 158 -7.44 18.20 3.08
C LYS A 158 -8.14 17.10 3.89
N ARG A 159 -9.42 16.89 3.60
CA ARG A 159 -10.17 15.73 4.10
C ARG A 159 -9.76 14.49 3.33
N VAL A 160 -8.87 13.70 3.94
CA VAL A 160 -8.33 12.47 3.35
C VAL A 160 -9.01 11.25 3.97
N VAL A 161 -9.48 10.33 3.14
CA VAL A 161 -9.96 9.01 3.56
C VAL A 161 -9.07 7.94 2.93
N VAL A 162 -8.59 7.02 3.76
CA VAL A 162 -7.81 5.85 3.35
C VAL A 162 -8.75 4.64 3.33
N VAL A 163 -8.91 4.00 2.18
CA VAL A 163 -9.60 2.71 2.03
C VAL A 163 -8.53 1.63 2.07
N ASP A 164 -8.43 0.96 3.22
CA ASP A 164 -7.32 0.06 3.55
C ASP A 164 -7.80 -1.39 3.59
N THR A 165 -7.64 -2.09 2.48
CA THR A 165 -8.15 -3.46 2.30
C THR A 165 -7.27 -4.50 2.96
N SER A 166 -5.95 -4.31 2.89
CA SER A 166 -4.98 -5.24 3.47
C SER A 166 -4.51 -4.81 4.86
N ASN A 167 -5.02 -3.67 5.38
CA ASN A 167 -4.60 -3.04 6.64
C ASN A 167 -3.08 -2.73 6.67
N GLU A 168 -2.48 -2.55 5.51
CA GLU A 168 -1.03 -2.27 5.39
C GLU A 168 -0.72 -0.78 5.43
N ILE A 169 -1.68 0.11 5.07
CA ILE A 169 -1.47 1.56 5.09
C ILE A 169 -1.53 2.09 6.53
N ALA A 170 -2.59 1.76 7.26
CA ALA A 170 -2.87 2.36 8.55
C ALA A 170 -2.89 1.35 9.72
N GLY A 171 -2.53 0.09 9.46
CA GLY A 171 -2.51 -0.97 10.46
C GLY A 171 -3.86 -1.65 10.65
N ASP A 172 -3.88 -2.73 11.41
CA ASP A 172 -5.01 -3.67 11.52
C ASP A 172 -5.89 -3.44 12.76
N GLY A 173 -5.42 -2.70 13.76
CA GLY A 173 -6.21 -2.38 14.97
C GLY A 173 -7.33 -1.36 14.70
N ASP A 174 -8.28 -1.21 15.62
CA ASP A 174 -9.37 -0.23 15.51
C ASP A 174 -8.87 1.21 15.52
N ILE A 175 -7.79 1.47 16.24
CA ILE A 175 -7.12 2.77 16.23
C ILE A 175 -5.99 2.74 15.17
N PRO A 176 -6.05 3.60 14.14
CA PRO A 176 -5.08 3.60 13.06
C PRO A 176 -3.69 4.06 13.53
N HIS A 177 -2.68 3.64 12.78
CA HIS A 177 -1.30 4.06 12.99
C HIS A 177 -1.14 5.57 12.78
N PRO A 178 -0.43 6.30 13.66
CA PRO A 178 -0.24 7.75 13.54
C PRO A 178 0.49 8.19 12.26
N GLY A 179 1.10 7.26 11.53
CA GLY A 179 1.76 7.53 10.26
C GLY A 179 0.84 8.00 9.12
N ILE A 180 -0.50 7.93 9.27
CA ILE A 180 -1.45 8.54 8.33
C ILE A 180 -1.87 9.96 8.75
N GLY A 181 -1.35 10.49 9.89
CA GLY A 181 -1.71 11.80 10.41
C GLY A 181 -3.20 11.95 10.70
N HIS A 182 -3.79 13.07 10.28
CA HIS A 182 -5.21 13.36 10.42
C HIS A 182 -6.11 12.67 9.37
N ALA A 183 -5.55 11.86 8.47
CA ALA A 183 -6.36 11.08 7.54
C ALA A 183 -7.23 10.06 8.29
N ARG A 184 -8.45 9.86 7.80
CA ARG A 184 -9.39 8.88 8.34
C ARG A 184 -9.23 7.56 7.60
N ARG A 185 -9.30 6.43 8.32
CA ARG A 185 -9.26 5.11 7.71
C ARG A 185 -10.65 4.47 7.67
N MET A 186 -10.95 3.84 6.56
CA MET A 186 -12.04 2.87 6.42
C MET A 186 -11.43 1.50 6.15
N GLN A 187 -11.69 0.56 7.05
CA GLN A 187 -11.31 -0.84 6.87
C GLN A 187 -12.30 -1.52 5.92
N VAL A 188 -11.81 -2.40 5.08
CA VAL A 188 -12.62 -3.19 4.17
C VAL A 188 -12.88 -4.56 4.80
N PRO A 189 -14.14 -4.94 5.06
CA PRO A 189 -14.46 -6.19 5.76
C PRO A 189 -14.01 -7.44 5.01
N THR A 190 -14.12 -7.42 3.68
CA THR A 190 -13.61 -8.46 2.78
C THR A 190 -13.10 -7.82 1.49
N PRO A 191 -12.03 -8.34 0.85
CA PRO A 191 -11.49 -7.74 -0.37
C PRO A 191 -12.52 -7.53 -1.49
N SER A 192 -13.52 -8.41 -1.60
CA SER A 192 -14.59 -8.28 -2.59
C SER A 192 -15.51 -7.06 -2.39
N GLU A 193 -15.51 -6.45 -1.21
CA GLU A 193 -16.34 -5.29 -0.85
C GLU A 193 -15.59 -3.95 -0.99
N GLN A 194 -14.31 -3.96 -1.38
CA GLN A 194 -13.52 -2.74 -1.50
C GLN A 194 -14.21 -1.67 -2.35
N HIS A 195 -14.74 -2.04 -3.51
CA HIS A 195 -15.45 -1.11 -4.40
C HIS A 195 -16.66 -0.44 -3.74
N ALA A 196 -17.38 -1.17 -2.88
CA ALA A 196 -18.53 -0.62 -2.14
C ALA A 196 -18.06 0.37 -1.06
N VAL A 197 -17.01 0.04 -0.33
CA VAL A 197 -16.40 0.95 0.68
C VAL A 197 -15.81 2.21 0.04
N MET A 198 -15.24 2.11 -1.17
CA MET A 198 -14.78 3.27 -1.94
C MET A 198 -15.92 4.24 -2.24
N ILE A 199 -17.08 3.74 -2.67
CA ILE A 199 -18.26 4.57 -2.96
C ILE A 199 -18.84 5.13 -1.66
N GLU A 200 -18.97 4.32 -0.62
CA GLU A 200 -19.42 4.73 0.71
C GLU A 200 -18.58 5.89 1.26
N ALA A 201 -17.25 5.84 1.07
CA ALA A 201 -16.34 6.90 1.50
C ALA A 201 -16.77 8.27 0.93
N VAL A 202 -17.12 8.33 -0.36
CA VAL A 202 -17.54 9.57 -1.01
C VAL A 202 -18.92 9.99 -0.56
N GLU A 203 -19.86 9.06 -0.46
CA GLU A 203 -21.26 9.36 -0.16
C GLU A 203 -21.45 9.84 1.29
N ASN A 204 -20.71 9.23 2.24
CA ASN A 204 -20.93 9.47 3.66
C ASN A 204 -19.91 10.45 4.28
N HIS A 205 -18.72 10.60 3.70
CA HIS A 205 -17.62 11.31 4.38
C HIS A 205 -17.09 12.52 3.62
N MET A 206 -17.60 12.80 2.40
CA MET A 206 -17.23 13.97 1.58
C MET A 206 -15.72 14.24 1.53
N PRO A 207 -14.89 13.26 1.18
CA PRO A 207 -13.45 13.45 1.11
C PRO A 207 -13.08 14.37 -0.06
N GLU A 208 -11.94 15.05 0.08
CA GLU A 208 -11.27 15.74 -1.03
C GLU A 208 -10.26 14.82 -1.70
N VAL A 209 -9.76 13.84 -0.92
CA VAL A 209 -8.79 12.84 -1.38
C VAL A 209 -9.19 11.47 -0.86
N ILE A 210 -9.11 10.47 -1.73
CA ILE A 210 -9.19 9.06 -1.34
C ILE A 210 -7.85 8.39 -1.68
N VAL A 211 -7.28 7.72 -0.68
CA VAL A 211 -6.12 6.85 -0.84
C VAL A 211 -6.59 5.40 -0.82
N ILE A 212 -6.22 4.64 -1.86
CA ILE A 212 -6.67 3.25 -2.06
C ILE A 212 -5.43 2.36 -2.08
N ASP A 213 -5.46 1.27 -1.32
CA ASP A 213 -4.33 0.34 -1.21
C ASP A 213 -3.98 -0.28 -2.57
N GLU A 214 -4.88 -1.04 -3.17
CA GLU A 214 -4.65 -1.66 -4.47
C GLU A 214 -5.96 -1.78 -5.26
N ILE A 215 -5.93 -1.41 -6.54
CA ILE A 215 -7.02 -1.62 -7.49
C ILE A 215 -6.67 -2.85 -8.34
N GLY A 216 -7.45 -3.92 -8.19
CA GLY A 216 -7.21 -5.20 -8.85
C GLY A 216 -8.38 -5.72 -9.69
N THR A 217 -9.60 -5.21 -9.49
CA THR A 217 -10.83 -5.72 -10.09
C THR A 217 -11.53 -4.67 -10.98
N GLU A 218 -12.41 -5.14 -11.87
CA GLU A 218 -13.23 -4.27 -12.72
C GLU A 218 -14.19 -3.39 -11.89
N ALA A 219 -14.78 -3.95 -10.83
CA ALA A 219 -15.67 -3.20 -9.95
C ALA A 219 -14.95 -2.04 -9.25
N GLU A 220 -13.70 -2.26 -8.81
CA GLU A 220 -12.86 -1.22 -8.21
C GLU A 220 -12.44 -0.16 -9.25
N ALA A 221 -12.09 -0.58 -10.47
CA ALA A 221 -11.77 0.35 -11.55
C ALA A 221 -12.96 1.24 -11.91
N LEU A 222 -14.18 0.69 -11.93
CA LEU A 222 -15.42 1.43 -12.15
C LEU A 222 -15.72 2.40 -11.00
N ALA A 223 -15.53 1.95 -9.76
CA ALA A 223 -15.68 2.80 -8.57
C ALA A 223 -14.68 3.96 -8.60
N ALA A 224 -13.42 3.71 -8.91
CA ALA A 224 -12.37 4.73 -9.04
C ALA A 224 -12.75 5.78 -10.11
N ARG A 225 -13.26 5.35 -11.27
CA ARG A 225 -13.75 6.27 -12.30
C ARG A 225 -14.90 7.15 -11.78
N THR A 226 -15.90 6.54 -11.14
CA THR A 226 -17.06 7.25 -10.59
C THR A 226 -16.63 8.31 -9.58
N ILE A 227 -15.64 8.01 -8.75
CA ILE A 227 -15.07 8.92 -7.76
C ILE A 227 -14.33 10.07 -8.43
N ALA A 228 -13.50 9.78 -9.44
CA ALA A 228 -12.76 10.80 -10.19
C ALA A 228 -13.72 11.76 -10.94
N GLU A 229 -14.81 11.24 -11.51
CA GLU A 229 -15.84 12.05 -12.18
C GLU A 229 -16.57 13.01 -11.22
N ARG A 230 -16.59 12.70 -9.91
CA ARG A 230 -17.10 13.59 -8.86
C ARG A 230 -16.07 14.65 -8.41
N GLY A 231 -14.87 14.67 -8.99
CA GLY A 231 -13.83 15.65 -8.71
C GLY A 231 -13.01 15.35 -7.46
N VAL A 232 -13.07 14.15 -6.91
CA VAL A 232 -12.26 13.71 -5.77
C VAL A 232 -10.89 13.25 -6.27
N GLN A 233 -9.82 13.73 -5.65
CA GLN A 233 -8.46 13.29 -5.96
C GLN A 233 -8.26 11.83 -5.52
N LEU A 234 -7.73 11.00 -6.42
CA LEU A 234 -7.41 9.60 -6.14
C LEU A 234 -5.89 9.40 -6.07
N ILE A 235 -5.43 8.69 -5.04
CA ILE A 235 -4.06 8.19 -4.96
C ILE A 235 -4.15 6.70 -4.68
N ALA A 236 -3.68 5.89 -5.64
CA ALA A 236 -3.87 4.44 -5.56
C ALA A 236 -2.67 3.67 -6.08
N THR A 237 -2.59 2.38 -5.75
CA THR A 237 -1.79 1.42 -6.51
C THR A 237 -2.68 0.54 -7.38
N ALA A 238 -2.11 -0.10 -8.37
CA ALA A 238 -2.80 -1.11 -9.16
C ALA A 238 -1.96 -2.37 -9.28
N HIS A 239 -2.66 -3.48 -9.54
CA HIS A 239 -1.99 -4.76 -9.80
C HIS A 239 -1.25 -4.71 -11.13
N GLY A 240 0.06 -4.50 -11.09
CA GLY A 240 0.94 -4.40 -12.24
C GLY A 240 2.24 -3.68 -11.90
N ASN A 241 3.32 -4.04 -12.58
CA ASN A 241 4.64 -3.47 -12.30
C ASN A 241 4.98 -2.29 -13.20
N THR A 242 4.41 -2.26 -14.41
CA THR A 242 4.70 -1.27 -15.45
C THR A 242 3.42 -0.83 -16.17
N LEU A 243 3.50 0.29 -16.88
CA LEU A 243 2.41 0.77 -17.74
C LEU A 243 2.02 -0.29 -18.79
N ASP A 244 3.00 -0.97 -19.39
CA ASP A 244 2.72 -2.02 -20.40
C ASP A 244 1.91 -3.18 -19.82
N ASN A 245 2.19 -3.58 -18.56
CA ASN A 245 1.40 -4.60 -17.87
C ASN A 245 -0.05 -4.13 -17.68
N LEU A 246 -0.22 -2.88 -17.27
CA LEU A 246 -1.54 -2.29 -17.03
C LEU A 246 -2.35 -2.17 -18.33
N LEU A 247 -1.74 -1.75 -19.44
CA LEU A 247 -2.38 -1.63 -20.75
C LEU A 247 -2.83 -2.98 -21.31
N ARG A 248 -2.07 -4.05 -21.02
CA ARG A 248 -2.41 -5.42 -21.45
C ARG A 248 -3.44 -6.11 -20.58
N ASN A 249 -3.71 -5.56 -19.41
CA ASN A 249 -4.74 -6.09 -18.51
C ASN A 249 -6.10 -5.50 -18.88
N PRO A 250 -7.02 -6.27 -19.48
CA PRO A 250 -8.32 -5.76 -19.93
C PRO A 250 -9.17 -5.18 -18.79
N THR A 251 -9.00 -5.73 -17.58
CA THR A 251 -9.73 -5.29 -16.39
C THR A 251 -9.30 -3.90 -15.93
N LEU A 252 -8.01 -3.58 -16.00
CA LEU A 252 -7.42 -2.35 -15.47
C LEU A 252 -7.10 -1.31 -16.54
N ALA A 253 -7.12 -1.69 -17.83
CA ALA A 253 -6.88 -0.76 -18.93
C ALA A 253 -7.86 0.43 -18.92
N ASP A 254 -9.06 0.25 -18.37
CA ASP A 254 -10.06 1.30 -18.20
C ASP A 254 -9.61 2.42 -17.25
N LEU A 255 -8.70 2.15 -16.30
CA LEU A 255 -8.08 3.19 -15.45
C LEU A 255 -7.28 4.21 -16.28
N LEU A 256 -6.77 3.79 -17.44
CA LEU A 256 -6.06 4.62 -18.40
C LEU A 256 -6.96 5.13 -19.53
N GLY A 257 -8.28 4.96 -19.43
CA GLY A 257 -9.25 5.37 -20.41
C GLY A 257 -9.64 4.30 -21.42
N GLY A 258 -9.18 3.05 -21.25
CA GLY A 258 -9.41 1.95 -22.17
C GLY A 258 -8.80 2.20 -23.56
N ILE A 259 -8.57 1.15 -24.33
CA ILE A 259 -8.05 1.23 -25.69
C ILE A 259 -9.06 0.62 -26.64
N GLN A 260 -9.38 1.32 -27.73
CA GLN A 260 -10.21 0.81 -28.81
C GLN A 260 -9.56 1.02 -30.16
N ALA A 261 -9.76 0.08 -31.05
CA ALA A 261 -9.39 0.27 -32.45
C ALA A 261 -10.46 1.12 -33.14
N VAL A 262 -10.05 2.24 -33.70
CA VAL A 262 -10.91 3.14 -34.46
C VAL A 262 -10.48 3.10 -35.92
N THR A 263 -11.45 2.90 -36.83
CA THR A 263 -11.17 2.96 -38.27
C THR A 263 -11.39 4.40 -38.74
N LEU A 264 -10.32 5.05 -39.14
CA LEU A 264 -10.36 6.40 -39.69
C LEU A 264 -10.85 6.38 -41.14
N SER A 265 -11.46 7.49 -41.57
CA SER A 265 -11.68 7.71 -43.00
C SER A 265 -10.38 7.85 -43.75
N ASP A 266 -10.41 7.64 -45.06
CA ASP A 266 -9.19 7.77 -45.91
C ASP A 266 -8.59 9.17 -45.84
N GLU A 267 -9.41 10.16 -45.74
CA GLU A 267 -9.02 11.57 -45.62
C GLU A 267 -8.34 11.88 -44.28
N GLU A 268 -8.90 11.38 -43.19
CA GLU A 268 -8.34 11.55 -41.84
C GLU A 268 -7.03 10.76 -41.66
N ALA A 269 -6.95 9.54 -42.19
CA ALA A 269 -5.74 8.73 -42.15
C ALA A 269 -4.58 9.41 -42.91
N ARG A 270 -4.87 10.00 -44.10
CA ARG A 270 -3.90 10.79 -44.86
C ARG A 270 -3.46 12.04 -44.13
N ARG A 271 -4.41 12.78 -43.52
CA ARG A 271 -4.14 14.00 -42.75
C ARG A 271 -3.24 13.73 -41.54
N ARG A 272 -3.44 12.61 -40.84
CA ARG A 272 -2.65 12.20 -39.68
C ARG A 272 -1.36 11.44 -40.06
N GLY A 273 -1.19 11.04 -41.30
CA GLY A 273 -0.04 10.23 -41.75
C GLY A 273 0.01 8.85 -41.07
N THR A 274 -1.15 8.25 -40.78
CA THR A 274 -1.29 7.00 -40.04
C THR A 274 -2.01 5.94 -40.89
N GLN A 275 -2.01 4.69 -40.38
CA GLN A 275 -2.85 3.62 -40.94
C GLN A 275 -4.34 3.93 -40.70
N LYS A 276 -5.24 3.32 -41.48
CA LYS A 276 -6.68 3.47 -41.30
C LYS A 276 -7.19 3.00 -39.95
N THR A 277 -6.57 1.98 -39.39
CA THR A 277 -6.90 1.52 -38.02
C THR A 277 -5.86 2.06 -37.05
N VAL A 278 -6.33 2.88 -36.12
CA VAL A 278 -5.52 3.45 -35.05
C VAL A 278 -6.08 3.05 -33.70
N LEU A 279 -5.21 2.95 -32.72
CA LEU A 279 -5.63 2.75 -31.34
C LEU A 279 -5.87 4.11 -30.68
N GLU A 280 -7.08 4.32 -30.19
CA GLU A 280 -7.47 5.53 -29.47
C GLU A 280 -8.01 5.16 -28.10
N ARG A 281 -7.95 6.11 -27.17
CA ARG A 281 -8.60 5.95 -25.87
C ARG A 281 -10.11 6.03 -26.03
N ARG A 282 -10.84 5.11 -25.35
CA ARG A 282 -12.30 5.07 -25.34
C ARG A 282 -12.90 6.19 -24.47
N ALA A 283 -12.20 6.55 -23.38
CA ALA A 283 -12.62 7.56 -22.42
C ALA A 283 -11.41 8.33 -21.84
N PRO A 284 -11.63 9.46 -21.17
CA PRO A 284 -10.57 10.09 -20.38
C PRO A 284 -10.03 9.13 -19.33
N PRO A 285 -8.72 9.14 -19.05
CA PRO A 285 -8.14 8.32 -17.99
C PRO A 285 -8.63 8.77 -16.62
N THR A 286 -8.83 7.80 -15.72
CA THR A 286 -9.22 8.03 -14.32
C THR A 286 -8.10 8.73 -13.53
N PHE A 287 -6.84 8.40 -13.84
CA PHE A 287 -5.66 8.99 -13.21
C PHE A 287 -4.94 9.93 -14.18
N ASP A 288 -4.52 11.09 -13.65
CA ASP A 288 -3.82 12.12 -14.45
C ASP A 288 -2.34 11.81 -14.58
N VAL A 289 -1.76 11.23 -13.54
CA VAL A 289 -0.34 10.92 -13.45
C VAL A 289 -0.16 9.45 -13.06
N LEU A 290 0.77 8.80 -13.75
CA LEU A 290 1.21 7.44 -13.43
C LEU A 290 2.67 7.48 -13.03
N VAL A 291 3.00 6.83 -11.92
CA VAL A 291 4.38 6.72 -11.43
C VAL A 291 4.78 5.26 -11.36
N GLU A 292 5.80 4.90 -12.11
CA GLU A 292 6.45 3.60 -12.02
C GLU A 292 7.62 3.68 -11.04
N ILE A 293 7.52 2.95 -9.93
CA ILE A 293 8.60 2.83 -8.96
C ILE A 293 9.52 1.70 -9.41
N GLN A 294 10.67 2.05 -9.95
CA GLN A 294 11.66 1.09 -10.46
C GLN A 294 12.58 0.59 -9.35
N GLU A 295 13.05 1.52 -8.52
CA GLU A 295 13.90 1.33 -7.34
C GLU A 295 13.43 2.31 -6.25
N ARG A 296 13.90 2.15 -5.01
CA ARG A 296 13.46 3.00 -3.89
C ARG A 296 13.73 4.49 -4.10
N ASP A 297 14.79 4.81 -4.84
CA ASP A 297 15.27 6.15 -5.16
C ASP A 297 15.06 6.53 -6.63
N ARG A 298 14.47 5.64 -7.43
CA ARG A 298 14.28 5.84 -8.87
C ARG A 298 12.83 5.63 -9.28
N GLN A 299 12.22 6.71 -9.76
CA GLN A 299 10.83 6.72 -10.19
C GLN A 299 10.70 7.30 -11.59
N ALA A 300 9.83 6.71 -12.41
CA ALA A 300 9.48 7.22 -13.74
C ALA A 300 8.06 7.81 -13.66
N VAL A 301 7.93 9.11 -13.93
CA VAL A 301 6.67 9.82 -13.91
C VAL A 301 6.15 10.00 -15.33
N GLN A 302 4.91 9.61 -15.56
CA GLN A 302 4.22 9.76 -16.85
C GLN A 302 2.95 10.59 -16.67
N ASP A 303 2.90 11.74 -17.31
CA ASP A 303 1.74 12.62 -17.33
C ASP A 303 0.70 12.19 -18.38
N ARG A 304 -0.57 12.50 -18.16
CA ARG A 304 -1.69 12.29 -19.07
C ARG A 304 -1.42 12.74 -20.52
N LYS A 305 -0.65 13.84 -20.71
CA LYS A 305 -0.29 14.38 -22.00
C LYS A 305 0.77 13.58 -22.73
N SER A 306 1.66 12.89 -21.99
CA SER A 306 2.78 12.11 -22.56
C SER A 306 2.38 10.70 -22.98
N THR A 307 1.26 10.19 -22.49
CA THR A 307 0.73 8.86 -22.85
C THR A 307 -0.03 8.89 -24.18
N ARG A 308 0.54 9.47 -25.23
CA ARG A 308 0.06 9.22 -26.60
C ARG A 308 0.51 7.84 -27.01
N LEU A 309 -0.43 6.99 -27.39
CA LEU A 309 -0.21 5.58 -27.80
C LEU A 309 0.78 5.38 -28.97
N ASN A 310 1.34 6.46 -29.50
CA ASN A 310 2.25 6.44 -30.67
C ASN A 310 3.52 7.28 -30.50
N SER A 311 3.94 7.65 -29.31
CA SER A 311 5.23 8.30 -29.13
C SER A 311 6.09 7.55 -28.13
N SER A 312 7.09 6.87 -28.63
CA SER A 312 8.33 6.66 -27.94
C SER A 312 8.84 8.01 -27.43
N HIS A 313 8.82 8.22 -26.07
CA HIS A 313 9.51 9.30 -25.33
C HIS A 313 8.63 10.37 -24.62
N PRO A 314 9.21 10.97 -23.59
CA PRO A 314 10.32 10.59 -22.71
C PRO A 314 9.89 10.31 -21.29
N VAL A 315 10.55 9.36 -20.70
CA VAL A 315 10.57 9.16 -19.25
C VAL A 315 11.32 10.34 -18.64
N LEU A 316 10.64 11.20 -17.91
CA LEU A 316 11.31 12.15 -17.02
C LEU A 316 11.76 11.37 -15.77
N SER A 317 12.99 10.87 -15.79
CA SER A 317 13.63 10.39 -14.58
C SER A 317 14.04 11.60 -13.74
N ARG A 318 13.38 11.86 -12.64
CA ARG A 318 13.90 12.76 -11.61
C ARG A 318 14.88 11.95 -10.76
N MET A 319 16.16 12.23 -10.91
CA MET A 319 17.16 11.83 -9.92
C MET A 319 17.08 12.80 -8.73
N PRO A 320 17.26 12.35 -7.50
CA PRO A 320 17.52 13.27 -6.39
C PRO A 320 18.76 14.08 -6.74
N SER A 321 18.66 15.41 -6.67
CA SER A 321 19.82 16.28 -6.82
C SER A 321 20.74 16.02 -5.64
N SER A 322 21.82 15.28 -5.90
CA SER A 322 22.97 15.24 -5.00
C SER A 322 23.60 16.63 -4.98
N ALA A 323 23.47 17.32 -3.89
CA ALA A 323 24.33 18.42 -3.48
C ALA A 323 24.70 18.23 -2.02
#